data_9e5e77510812a301529ea5e7684f9e87
#
_entry.id   9e5e77510812a301529ea5e7684f9e87
#
_cell.length_a   1.000
_cell.length_b   1.000
_cell.length_c   1.000
_cell.angle_alpha   90.00
_cell.angle_beta   90.00
_cell.angle_gamma   90.00
#
_symmetry.space_group_name_H-M   'P 1'
#
loop_
_entity.id
_entity.type
_entity.pdbx_description
1 polymer ?
#
loop_
_entity_poly.entity_id
_entity_poly.type
_entity_poly.pdbx_seq_one_letter_code
_entity_poly.pdbx_strand_id
1 'polypeptide(L)'
;MRYLVRARVKSGREKDLLKAIDRETLGQGSVAEGEYLRNMNDARLCPDQTARWVEVCYCPTPLQEERPYWEEYFELTRVQDAHDRRKCRDENGTEPWACGECDCTARLENKLKKTGIPFLESLRSVTND
;
A
#
# COMPACT_ATOMS: atom_id res chain seq x y z
N MET A 1 -2.60 -11.86 4.97
CA MET A 1 -3.63 -11.29 4.07
C MET A 1 -3.04 -10.25 3.17
N ARG A 2 -3.61 -10.11 1.99
CA ARG A 2 -3.24 -9.08 1.03
C ARG A 2 -4.40 -8.14 0.87
N TYR A 3 -4.08 -6.86 0.85
CA TYR A 3 -5.09 -5.82 0.71
C TYR A 3 -4.76 -4.91 -0.45
N LEU A 4 -5.77 -4.55 -1.23
CA LEU A 4 -5.68 -3.44 -2.15
C LEU A 4 -6.09 -2.19 -1.38
N VAL A 5 -5.14 -1.30 -1.16
CA VAL A 5 -5.36 -0.06 -0.43
C VAL A 5 -5.61 1.05 -1.43
N ARG A 6 -6.64 1.86 -1.17
CA ARG A 6 -6.94 3.08 -1.91
C ARG A 6 -6.89 4.24 -0.94
N ALA A 7 -6.15 5.27 -1.29
CA ALA A 7 -5.93 6.39 -0.39
C ALA A 7 -5.73 7.69 -1.16
N ARG A 8 -6.07 8.79 -0.51
CA ARG A 8 -5.76 10.14 -1.00
C ARG A 8 -4.78 10.79 -0.07
N VAL A 9 -3.80 11.48 -0.64
CA VAL A 9 -2.91 12.30 0.18
C VAL A 9 -3.74 13.41 0.82
N LYS A 10 -3.57 13.58 2.12
CA LYS A 10 -4.25 14.67 2.84
C LYS A 10 -3.78 16.01 2.28
N SER A 11 -4.72 16.92 2.12
CA SER A 11 -4.43 18.26 1.60
C SER A 11 -3.34 18.95 2.43
N GLY A 12 -2.30 19.42 1.74
CA GLY A 12 -1.17 20.10 2.40
C GLY A 12 -0.10 19.15 2.95
N ARG A 13 -0.25 17.84 2.81
CA ARG A 13 0.74 16.87 3.33
C ARG A 13 1.66 16.30 2.24
N GLU A 14 1.50 16.73 1.00
CA GLU A 14 2.26 16.17 -0.13
C GLU A 14 3.77 16.33 0.06
N LYS A 15 4.23 17.50 0.46
CA LYS A 15 5.65 17.76 0.68
C LYS A 15 6.22 16.96 1.83
N ASP A 16 5.46 16.83 2.92
CA ASP A 16 5.88 16.07 4.09
C ASP A 16 5.98 14.59 3.78
N LEU A 17 5.02 14.07 3.00
CA LEU A 17 5.05 12.67 2.56
C LEU A 17 6.30 12.42 1.70
N LEU A 18 6.57 13.28 0.74
CA LEU A 18 7.75 13.13 -0.12
C LEU A 18 9.04 13.17 0.68
N LYS A 19 9.14 14.07 1.67
CA LYS A 19 10.29 14.12 2.57
C LYS A 19 10.47 12.81 3.34
N ALA A 20 9.37 12.26 3.87
CA ALA A 20 9.42 11.00 4.59
C ALA A 20 9.89 9.85 3.70
N ILE A 21 9.47 9.84 2.45
CA ILE A 21 9.91 8.84 1.48
C ILE A 21 11.39 9.02 1.15
N ASP A 22 11.82 10.22 0.82
CA ASP A 22 13.20 10.51 0.41
C ASP A 22 14.21 10.33 1.55
N ARG A 23 13.79 10.60 2.78
CA ARG A 23 14.61 10.41 3.98
C ARG A 23 14.51 9.00 4.55
N GLU A 24 13.69 8.15 3.94
CA GLU A 24 13.44 6.77 4.37
C GLU A 24 12.94 6.68 5.81
N THR A 25 12.13 7.66 6.23
CA THR A 25 11.54 7.70 7.56
C THR A 25 10.07 7.25 7.59
N LEU A 26 9.45 7.08 6.40
CA LEU A 26 8.06 6.63 6.32
C LEU A 26 7.93 5.25 6.97
N GLY A 27 7.00 5.12 7.92
CA GLY A 27 6.78 3.87 8.62
C GLY A 27 7.82 3.52 9.68
N GLN A 28 8.72 4.44 9.99
CA GLN A 28 9.74 4.21 11.01
C GLN A 28 9.10 3.91 12.35
N GLY A 29 9.52 2.81 12.97
CA GLY A 29 8.95 2.33 14.22
C GLY A 29 7.82 1.32 14.05
N SER A 30 7.29 1.16 12.84
CA SER A 30 6.31 0.13 12.52
C SER A 30 6.94 -1.25 12.47
N VAL A 31 6.16 -2.28 12.78
CA VAL A 31 6.59 -3.68 12.61
C VAL A 31 6.92 -3.96 11.15
N ALA A 32 6.22 -3.32 10.23
CA ALA A 32 6.41 -3.47 8.79
C ALA A 32 7.35 -2.42 8.20
N GLU A 33 8.22 -1.83 9.01
CA GLU A 33 9.20 -0.83 8.57
C GLU A 33 9.96 -1.34 7.34
N GLY A 34 10.07 -0.53 6.31
CA GLY A 34 10.66 -0.93 5.04
C GLY A 34 9.63 -1.29 3.97
N GLU A 35 8.52 -1.89 4.34
CA GLU A 35 7.45 -2.19 3.38
C GLU A 35 6.73 -0.93 2.91
N TYR A 36 6.70 0.11 3.73
CA TYR A 36 6.09 1.39 3.35
C TYR A 36 6.76 1.99 2.12
N LEU A 37 8.08 2.00 2.07
CA LEU A 37 8.84 2.52 0.92
C LEU A 37 8.60 1.67 -0.33
N ARG A 38 8.58 0.35 -0.16
CA ARG A 38 8.28 -0.57 -1.24
C ARG A 38 6.88 -0.30 -1.79
N ASN A 39 5.90 -0.14 -0.92
CA ASN A 39 4.53 0.15 -1.31
C ASN A 39 4.43 1.47 -2.07
N MET A 40 5.15 2.50 -1.64
CA MET A 40 5.16 3.79 -2.32
C MET A 40 5.83 3.70 -3.70
N ASN A 41 6.91 2.93 -3.82
CA ASN A 41 7.56 2.72 -5.11
C ASN A 41 6.66 2.03 -6.13
N ASP A 42 5.81 1.13 -5.67
CA ASP A 42 4.93 0.35 -6.55
C ASP A 42 3.53 0.96 -6.69
N ALA A 43 3.19 1.96 -5.89
CA ALA A 43 1.87 2.58 -5.89
C ALA A 43 1.53 3.24 -7.23
N ARG A 44 0.26 3.17 -7.61
CA ARG A 44 -0.27 3.77 -8.83
C ARG A 44 -1.28 4.86 -8.47
N LEU A 45 -1.22 5.96 -9.19
CA LEU A 45 -2.22 7.02 -9.08
C LEU A 45 -3.25 6.81 -10.19
N CYS A 46 -4.50 6.65 -9.79
CA CYS A 46 -5.61 6.43 -10.71
C CYS A 46 -6.35 7.73 -11.05
N PRO A 47 -7.18 7.73 -12.11
CA PRO A 47 -7.87 8.97 -12.54
C PRO A 47 -8.77 9.61 -11.48
N ASP A 48 -9.23 8.83 -10.50
CA ASP A 48 -10.04 9.33 -9.38
C ASP A 48 -9.18 10.02 -8.30
N GLN A 49 -7.89 10.24 -8.56
CA GLN A 49 -6.91 10.85 -7.66
C GLN A 49 -6.59 10.00 -6.43
N THR A 50 -6.92 8.71 -6.46
CA THR A 50 -6.48 7.80 -5.39
C THR A 50 -5.17 7.14 -5.74
N ALA A 51 -4.27 7.08 -4.77
CA ALA A 51 -3.11 6.20 -4.82
C ALA A 51 -3.57 4.79 -4.45
N ARG A 52 -3.07 3.80 -5.15
CA ARG A 52 -3.42 2.39 -4.91
C ARG A 52 -2.16 1.55 -4.83
N TRP A 53 -2.12 0.68 -3.83
CA TRP A 53 -1.01 -0.27 -3.68
C TRP A 53 -1.51 -1.56 -3.07
N VAL A 54 -0.70 -2.63 -3.23
CA VAL A 54 -0.96 -3.92 -2.61
C VAL A 54 -0.11 -4.02 -1.36
N GLU A 55 -0.76 -4.29 -0.23
CA GLU A 55 -0.08 -4.38 1.06
C GLU A 55 -0.33 -5.73 1.70
N VAL A 56 0.74 -6.34 2.23
CA VAL A 56 0.64 -7.58 3.01
C VAL A 56 0.59 -7.20 4.48
N CYS A 57 -0.40 -7.71 5.19
CA CYS A 57 -0.58 -7.45 6.62
C CYS A 57 -0.95 -8.76 7.33
N TYR A 58 -0.36 -8.97 8.49
CA TYR A 58 -0.61 -10.16 9.31
C TYR A 58 -1.47 -9.85 10.53
N CYS A 59 -2.00 -8.63 10.64
CA CYS A 59 -2.85 -8.24 11.76
C CYS A 59 -4.23 -8.91 11.67
N PRO A 60 -4.87 -9.23 12.81
CA PRO A 60 -6.24 -9.77 12.83
C PRO A 60 -7.26 -8.79 12.20
N THR A 61 -7.06 -7.50 12.40
CA THR A 61 -7.86 -6.45 11.78
C THR A 61 -7.04 -5.81 10.64
N PRO A 62 -7.64 -5.56 9.46
CA PRO A 62 -6.91 -5.03 8.31
C PRO A 62 -6.11 -3.77 8.63
N LEU A 63 -4.80 -3.85 8.43
CA LEU A 63 -3.85 -2.76 8.63
C LEU A 63 -3.88 -2.12 10.03
N GLN A 64 -4.27 -2.89 11.04
CA GLN A 64 -4.41 -2.37 12.40
C GLN A 64 -3.13 -1.67 12.90
N GLU A 65 -1.97 -2.27 12.69
CA GLU A 65 -0.69 -1.70 13.12
C GLU A 65 -0.25 -0.57 12.18
N GLU A 66 -0.51 -0.72 10.89
CA GLU A 66 0.01 0.19 9.87
C GLU A 66 -0.80 1.48 9.72
N ARG A 67 -2.09 1.48 10.08
CA ARG A 67 -2.98 2.62 9.89
C ARG A 67 -2.44 3.94 10.44
N PRO A 68 -1.94 4.02 11.69
CA PRO A 68 -1.46 5.31 12.21
C PRO A 68 -0.34 5.92 11.38
N TYR A 69 0.53 5.09 10.81
CA TYR A 69 1.64 5.55 9.99
C TYR A 69 1.17 6.07 8.64
N TRP A 70 0.23 5.37 8.00
CA TRP A 70 -0.36 5.83 6.73
C TRP A 70 -1.21 7.07 6.93
N GLU A 71 -2.03 7.09 7.97
CA GLU A 71 -3.01 8.15 8.20
C GLU A 71 -2.38 9.50 8.60
N GLU A 72 -1.09 9.50 8.89
CA GLU A 72 -0.36 10.75 9.03
C GLU A 72 -0.35 11.56 7.72
N TYR A 73 -0.32 10.89 6.59
CA TYR A 73 -0.21 11.53 5.27
C TYR A 73 -1.39 11.27 4.36
N PHE A 74 -2.13 10.22 4.60
CA PHE A 74 -3.21 9.76 3.72
C PHE A 74 -4.54 9.69 4.44
N GLU A 75 -5.60 9.87 3.66
CA GLU A 75 -6.93 9.40 4.01
C GLU A 75 -7.11 8.04 3.33
N LEU A 76 -7.24 6.97 4.10
CA LEU A 76 -7.47 5.64 3.57
C LEU A 76 -8.94 5.53 3.18
N THR A 77 -9.22 5.55 1.88
CA THR A 77 -10.61 5.52 1.39
C THR A 77 -11.16 4.11 1.32
N ARG A 78 -10.30 3.11 1.13
CA ARG A 78 -10.72 1.72 1.10
C ARG A 78 -9.53 0.79 1.36
N VAL A 79 -9.76 -0.20 2.19
CA VAL A 79 -8.83 -1.33 2.39
C VAL A 79 -9.60 -2.58 2.03
N GLN A 80 -9.31 -3.12 0.85
CA GLN A 80 -10.04 -4.25 0.28
C GLN A 80 -9.23 -5.52 0.38
N ASP A 81 -9.82 -6.59 0.91
CA ASP A 81 -9.23 -7.91 0.86
C ASP A 81 -9.05 -8.31 -0.60
N ALA A 82 -7.80 -8.47 -1.01
CA ALA A 82 -7.44 -8.81 -2.38
C ALA A 82 -6.91 -10.24 -2.50
N HIS A 83 -7.04 -11.03 -1.44
CA HIS A 83 -6.61 -12.42 -1.45
C HIS A 83 -7.57 -13.27 -2.29
N ASP A 84 -7.05 -13.89 -3.34
CA ASP A 84 -7.87 -14.77 -4.18
C ASP A 84 -7.88 -16.17 -3.58
N ARG A 85 -8.92 -16.45 -2.80
CA ARG A 85 -9.06 -17.72 -2.10
C ARG A 85 -9.31 -18.90 -3.04
N ARG A 86 -9.77 -18.64 -4.26
CA ARG A 86 -10.01 -19.68 -5.26
C ARG A 86 -8.71 -20.22 -5.83
N LYS A 87 -7.69 -19.38 -5.87
CA LYS A 87 -6.38 -19.70 -6.42
C LYS A 87 -5.32 -19.88 -5.35
N CYS A 88 -5.72 -19.83 -4.09
CA CYS A 88 -4.81 -20.02 -2.98
C CYS A 88 -4.29 -21.45 -2.98
N ARG A 89 -2.96 -21.59 -2.92
CA ARG A 89 -2.31 -22.89 -2.88
C ARG A 89 -2.30 -23.51 -1.49
N ASP A 90 -2.59 -22.72 -0.47
CA ASP A 90 -2.69 -23.19 0.89
C ASP A 90 -4.11 -23.71 1.14
N GLU A 91 -4.30 -24.98 0.84
CA GLU A 91 -5.58 -25.68 1.02
C GLU A 91 -5.80 -26.13 2.45
N ASN A 92 -4.83 -25.90 3.34
CA ASN A 92 -4.86 -26.47 4.69
C ASN A 92 -5.62 -25.65 5.71
N GLY A 93 -6.25 -24.55 5.29
CA GLY A 93 -7.03 -23.72 6.19
C GLY A 93 -6.19 -22.99 7.22
N THR A 94 -4.91 -22.76 6.93
CA THR A 94 -4.10 -21.89 7.76
C THR A 94 -4.74 -20.52 7.82
N GLU A 95 -4.51 -19.84 8.91
CA GLU A 95 -5.12 -18.54 9.16
C GLU A 95 -4.85 -17.58 8.00
N PRO A 96 -5.89 -17.03 7.38
CA PRO A 96 -5.73 -16.22 6.16
C PRO A 96 -4.73 -15.08 6.28
N TRP A 97 -4.59 -14.51 7.48
CA TRP A 97 -3.64 -13.41 7.69
C TRP A 97 -2.17 -13.86 7.64
N ALA A 98 -1.92 -15.16 7.73
CA ALA A 98 -0.55 -15.69 7.66
C ALA A 98 -0.10 -16.00 6.25
N CYS A 99 -0.96 -15.86 5.25
CA CYS A 99 -0.64 -16.18 3.86
C CYS A 99 0.22 -15.07 3.23
N GLY A 100 1.52 -15.28 3.15
CA GLY A 100 2.47 -14.35 2.56
C GLY A 100 3.44 -15.00 1.57
N GLU A 101 3.38 -16.33 1.43
CA GLU A 101 4.42 -17.07 0.72
C GLU A 101 4.09 -17.43 -0.73
N CYS A 102 2.86 -17.20 -1.18
CA CYS A 102 2.51 -17.50 -2.56
C CYS A 102 2.74 -16.29 -3.48
N ASP A 103 2.59 -16.49 -4.78
CA ASP A 103 2.79 -15.46 -5.78
C ASP A 103 1.59 -14.50 -5.96
N CYS A 104 0.60 -14.57 -5.07
CA CYS A 104 -0.61 -13.73 -5.16
C CYS A 104 -0.29 -12.23 -5.14
N THR A 105 0.64 -11.82 -4.28
CA THR A 105 1.05 -10.41 -4.19
C THR A 105 1.64 -9.96 -5.52
N ALA A 106 2.57 -10.74 -6.07
CA ALA A 106 3.19 -10.41 -7.35
C ALA A 106 2.15 -10.34 -8.48
N ARG A 107 1.18 -11.25 -8.51
CA ARG A 107 0.12 -11.24 -9.51
C ARG A 107 -0.77 -10.00 -9.39
N LEU A 108 -1.13 -9.61 -8.17
CA LEU A 108 -1.91 -8.41 -7.93
C LEU A 108 -1.13 -7.15 -8.31
N GLU A 109 0.13 -7.09 -7.95
CA GLU A 109 1.00 -5.97 -8.31
C GLU A 109 1.16 -5.84 -9.82
N ASN A 110 1.27 -6.96 -10.54
CA ASN A 110 1.35 -6.95 -12.00
C ASN A 110 0.06 -6.43 -12.64
N LYS A 111 -1.10 -6.77 -12.10
CA LYS A 111 -2.37 -6.21 -12.55
C LYS A 111 -2.43 -4.71 -12.26
N LEU A 112 -1.98 -4.30 -11.09
CA LEU A 112 -2.00 -2.90 -10.68
C LEU A 112 -1.11 -2.04 -11.59
N LYS A 113 0.03 -2.55 -12.04
CA LYS A 113 0.95 -1.83 -12.94
C LYS A 113 0.31 -1.42 -14.26
N LYS A 114 -0.79 -2.07 -14.64
CA LYS A 114 -1.53 -1.75 -15.87
C LYS A 114 -2.55 -0.64 -15.67
N THR A 115 -2.69 -0.12 -14.46
CA THR A 115 -3.65 0.93 -14.12
C THR A 115 -2.93 2.22 -13.77
N GLY A 116 -3.54 3.36 -14.10
CA GLY A 116 -3.05 4.67 -13.70
C GLY A 116 -1.62 4.98 -14.14
N ILE A 117 -0.96 5.81 -13.35
CA ILE A 117 0.44 6.25 -13.55
C ILE A 117 1.22 6.03 -12.25
N PRO A 118 2.58 6.02 -12.30
CA PRO A 118 3.36 5.88 -11.07
C PRO A 118 3.06 6.99 -10.07
N PHE A 119 2.70 6.62 -8.86
CA PHE A 119 2.34 7.59 -7.82
C PHE A 119 3.50 8.53 -7.46
N LEU A 120 4.71 7.99 -7.30
CA LEU A 120 5.87 8.80 -6.90
C LEU A 120 6.22 9.86 -7.94
N GLU A 121 6.13 9.55 -9.22
CA GLU A 121 6.35 10.54 -10.27
C GLU A 121 5.36 11.69 -10.16
N SER A 122 4.09 11.36 -9.95
CA SER A 122 3.05 12.35 -9.77
C SER A 122 3.28 13.19 -8.52
N LEU A 123 3.64 12.55 -7.41
CA LEU A 123 3.92 13.26 -6.15
C LEU A 123 5.07 14.24 -6.31
N ARG A 124 6.16 13.84 -6.98
CA ARG A 124 7.30 14.72 -7.24
C ARG A 124 6.92 15.89 -8.14
N SER A 125 6.07 15.62 -9.13
CA SER A 125 5.62 16.65 -10.06
C SER A 125 4.83 17.76 -9.35
N VAL A 126 3.93 17.38 -8.43
CA VAL A 126 3.09 18.37 -7.72
C VAL A 126 3.84 19.08 -6.59
N THR A 127 4.98 18.54 -6.14
CA THR A 127 5.77 19.15 -5.06
C THR A 127 6.94 20.01 -5.56
N ASN A 128 7.27 19.93 -6.84
CA ASN A 128 8.39 20.64 -7.45
C ASN A 128 8.04 22.05 -7.97
N ASP A 129 6.91 22.56 -7.61
CA ASP A 129 6.51 23.95 -7.99
C ASP A 129 7.08 24.99 -7.05
#